data_999834ba49859275e64e04a1de0a9678
#
_entry.id   999834ba49859275e64e04a1de0a9678
#
_cell.length_a   1.000
_cell.length_b   1.000
_cell.length_c   1.000
_cell.angle_alpha   90.00
_cell.angle_beta   90.00
_cell.angle_gamma   90.00
#
_symmetry.space_group_name_H-M   'P 1'
#
loop_
_entity.id
_entity.type
_entity.pdbx_description
1 polymer ?
#
loop_
_entity_poly.entity_id
_entity_poly.type
_entity_poly.pdbx_seq_one_letter_code
_entity_poly.pdbx_strand_id
1 'polypeptide(L)'
;MSASDLEPSARIDALIAGIADWRGKTFAALRETILAAEDGIVEEWKWMGSPVWSCDGMIAVANAHKGKVKLTFMHGAHLPDPDGLFNAGLEGNARRAIDFFEGDRIDKRALKALVCAAIEYNRTRLKKNTRGAGAKARGDKAA
;
A
#
# COMPACT_ATOMS: atom_id res chain seq x y z
N MET A 1 20.47 -13.25 15.33
CA MET A 1 19.75 -13.19 14.03
C MET A 1 20.04 -11.87 13.35
N SER A 2 20.41 -11.90 12.11
CA SER A 2 20.68 -10.68 11.38
C SER A 2 19.38 -10.04 10.90
N ALA A 3 19.43 -8.77 10.52
CA ALA A 3 18.24 -8.08 10.03
C ALA A 3 17.67 -8.76 8.80
N SER A 4 18.51 -9.39 7.98
CA SER A 4 18.04 -10.06 6.76
C SER A 4 17.22 -11.30 7.03
N ASP A 5 17.25 -11.82 8.26
CA ASP A 5 16.49 -13.01 8.64
C ASP A 5 15.15 -12.67 9.28
N LEU A 6 14.85 -11.39 9.45
CA LEU A 6 13.60 -11.00 10.10
C LEU A 6 12.41 -11.13 9.15
N GLU A 7 11.26 -11.44 9.74
CA GLU A 7 9.99 -11.42 9.02
C GLU A 7 9.70 -9.99 8.55
N PRO A 8 8.91 -9.83 7.47
CA PRO A 8 8.60 -8.48 6.99
C PRO A 8 8.03 -7.57 8.06
N SER A 9 7.09 -8.05 8.87
CA SER A 9 6.50 -7.21 9.92
C SER A 9 7.53 -6.75 10.93
N ALA A 10 8.48 -7.62 11.28
CA ALA A 10 9.55 -7.25 12.22
C ALA A 10 10.48 -6.21 11.60
N ARG A 11 10.73 -6.31 10.30
CA ARG A 11 11.55 -5.30 9.62
C ARG A 11 10.87 -3.95 9.60
N ILE A 12 9.55 -3.95 9.41
CA ILE A 12 8.77 -2.71 9.44
C ILE A 12 8.79 -2.12 10.84
N ASP A 13 8.64 -2.97 11.87
CA ASP A 13 8.77 -2.52 13.26
C ASP A 13 10.09 -1.81 13.47
N ALA A 14 11.18 -2.42 13.02
CA ALA A 14 12.52 -1.86 13.20
C ALA A 14 12.69 -0.56 12.42
N LEU A 15 12.15 -0.49 11.22
CA LEU A 15 12.22 0.72 10.43
C LEU A 15 11.53 1.88 11.15
N ILE A 16 10.33 1.66 11.63
CA ILE A 16 9.56 2.70 12.33
C ILE A 16 10.28 3.12 13.60
N ALA A 17 10.77 2.15 14.35
CA ALA A 17 11.49 2.44 15.60
C ALA A 17 12.74 3.27 15.36
N GLY A 18 13.35 3.15 14.19
CA GLY A 18 14.54 3.90 13.84
C GLY A 18 14.28 5.32 13.38
N ILE A 19 13.01 5.70 13.18
CA ILE A 19 12.66 7.06 12.75
C ILE A 19 12.28 7.85 14.00
N ALA A 20 13.18 8.73 14.43
CA ALA A 20 13.04 9.40 15.72
C ALA A 20 12.07 10.58 15.72
N ASP A 21 11.79 11.14 14.54
CA ASP A 21 10.94 12.33 14.47
C ASP A 21 9.48 11.98 14.14
N TRP A 22 8.69 13.01 13.84
CA TRP A 22 7.25 12.85 13.59
C TRP A 22 6.94 11.84 12.50
N ARG A 23 7.86 11.59 11.57
CA ARG A 23 7.62 10.64 10.49
C ARG A 23 7.40 9.22 11.01
N GLY A 24 8.06 8.87 12.10
CA GLY A 24 7.87 7.56 12.72
C GLY A 24 6.44 7.36 13.19
N LYS A 25 5.89 8.36 13.85
CA LYS A 25 4.50 8.28 14.33
C LYS A 25 3.51 8.23 13.18
N THR A 26 3.75 9.04 12.15
CA THR A 26 2.90 9.04 10.96
C THR A 26 2.94 7.67 10.28
N PHE A 27 4.13 7.13 10.11
CA PHE A 27 4.32 5.83 9.49
C PHE A 27 3.58 4.75 10.27
N ALA A 28 3.71 4.76 11.59
CA ALA A 28 3.04 3.78 12.45
C ALA A 28 1.53 3.90 12.33
N ALA A 29 1.00 5.12 12.28
CA ALA A 29 -0.43 5.34 12.17
C ALA A 29 -0.97 4.87 10.82
N LEU A 30 -0.21 5.09 9.75
CA LEU A 30 -0.59 4.61 8.42
C LEU A 30 -0.64 3.08 8.40
N ARG A 31 0.39 2.44 8.96
CA ARG A 31 0.45 1.00 9.03
C ARG A 31 -0.75 0.43 9.76
N GLU A 32 -1.06 0.99 10.93
CA GLU A 32 -2.18 0.55 11.75
C GLU A 32 -3.50 0.67 11.01
N THR A 33 -3.69 1.80 10.34
CA THR A 33 -4.91 2.07 9.59
C THR A 33 -5.07 1.11 8.42
N ILE A 34 -3.99 0.85 7.69
CA ILE A 34 -4.02 -0.07 6.56
C ILE A 34 -4.37 -1.48 7.04
N LEU A 35 -3.69 -1.95 8.08
CA LEU A 35 -3.94 -3.29 8.59
C LEU A 35 -5.35 -3.46 9.15
N ALA A 36 -5.93 -2.39 9.66
CA ALA A 36 -7.27 -2.42 10.21
C ALA A 36 -8.36 -2.42 9.13
N ALA A 37 -8.01 -2.16 7.88
CA ALA A 37 -9.01 -2.04 6.82
C ALA A 37 -9.56 -3.40 6.38
N GLU A 38 -8.76 -4.46 6.48
CA GLU A 38 -9.18 -5.78 6.04
C GLU A 38 -8.28 -6.83 6.70
N ASP A 39 -8.86 -7.97 7.07
CA ASP A 39 -8.12 -9.01 7.77
C ASP A 39 -7.07 -9.71 6.92
N GLY A 40 -7.29 -9.79 5.63
CA GLY A 40 -6.41 -10.55 4.74
C GLY A 40 -5.18 -9.81 4.25
N ILE A 41 -4.90 -8.63 4.78
CA ILE A 41 -3.75 -7.84 4.31
C ILE A 41 -2.45 -8.43 4.84
N VAL A 42 -1.50 -8.62 3.94
CA VAL A 42 -0.19 -9.16 4.24
C VAL A 42 0.85 -8.06 4.13
N GLU A 43 1.77 -8.01 5.10
CA GLU A 43 2.89 -7.07 5.07
C GLU A 43 4.06 -7.73 4.38
N GLU A 44 4.73 -6.99 3.50
CA GLU A 44 5.90 -7.46 2.78
C GLU A 44 7.02 -6.45 2.88
N TRP A 45 8.24 -6.91 2.57
CA TRP A 45 9.43 -6.08 2.59
C TRP A 45 10.10 -6.25 1.24
N LYS A 46 10.09 -5.18 0.44
CA LYS A 46 10.56 -5.27 -0.94
C LYS A 46 11.54 -4.17 -1.27
N TRP A 47 12.19 -4.33 -2.38
CA TRP A 47 13.07 -3.32 -2.98
C TRP A 47 14.06 -2.74 -1.98
N MET A 48 14.72 -3.64 -1.22
CA MET A 48 15.81 -3.28 -0.32
C MET A 48 15.40 -2.31 0.81
N GLY A 49 14.16 -2.34 1.21
CA GLY A 49 13.79 -1.58 2.39
C GLY A 49 12.47 -0.88 2.35
N SER A 50 11.53 -1.35 1.55
CA SER A 50 10.21 -0.72 1.47
C SER A 50 9.13 -1.62 2.04
N PRO A 51 8.39 -1.13 3.04
CA PRO A 51 7.19 -1.81 3.51
C PRO A 51 6.11 -1.78 2.42
N VAL A 52 5.53 -2.92 2.15
CA VAL A 52 4.48 -3.08 1.14
C VAL A 52 3.32 -3.83 1.77
N TRP A 53 2.11 -3.45 1.43
CA TRP A 53 0.91 -4.15 1.87
C TRP A 53 0.20 -4.73 0.66
N SER A 54 -0.22 -5.98 0.78
CA SER A 54 -0.82 -6.73 -0.31
C SER A 54 -2.05 -7.47 0.16
N CYS A 55 -3.02 -7.59 -0.72
CA CYS A 55 -4.18 -8.46 -0.54
C CYS A 55 -4.73 -8.72 -1.94
N ASP A 56 -4.57 -9.95 -2.39
CA ASP A 56 -4.89 -10.34 -3.77
C ASP A 56 -4.12 -9.52 -4.80
N GLY A 57 -2.95 -9.03 -4.43
CA GLY A 57 -2.09 -8.19 -5.23
C GLY A 57 -1.59 -7.03 -4.40
N MET A 58 -0.58 -6.33 -4.88
CA MET A 58 -0.03 -5.21 -4.12
C MET A 58 -1.04 -4.07 -4.00
N ILE A 59 -1.12 -3.51 -2.80
CA ILE A 59 -1.97 -2.37 -2.51
C ILE A 59 -1.15 -1.09 -2.54
N ALA A 60 -0.16 -1.01 -1.65
CA ALA A 60 0.56 0.24 -1.42
C ALA A 60 1.94 -0.01 -0.88
N VAL A 61 2.80 0.97 -1.06
CA VAL A 61 4.15 1.00 -0.51
C VAL A 61 4.34 2.31 0.23
N ALA A 62 5.02 2.26 1.38
CA ALA A 62 5.28 3.46 2.16
C ALA A 62 6.77 3.74 2.25
N ASN A 63 7.13 5.00 2.17
CA ASN A 63 8.52 5.43 2.29
C ASN A 63 8.60 6.72 3.09
N ALA A 64 9.58 6.80 3.99
CA ALA A 64 9.86 8.02 4.71
C ALA A 64 10.94 8.78 3.95
N HIS A 65 10.61 10.00 3.55
CA HIS A 65 11.53 10.88 2.85
C HIS A 65 11.87 12.06 3.75
N LYS A 66 12.83 12.87 3.34
CA LYS A 66 13.14 14.07 4.08
C LYS A 66 11.92 14.98 4.05
N GLY A 67 11.37 15.24 5.22
CA GLY A 67 10.24 16.17 5.34
C GLY A 67 8.87 15.61 5.04
N LYS A 68 8.74 14.32 4.74
CA LYS A 68 7.41 13.76 4.48
C LYS A 68 7.42 12.24 4.56
N VAL A 69 6.23 11.67 4.67
CA VAL A 69 6.02 10.23 4.50
C VAL A 69 5.11 10.06 3.28
N LYS A 70 5.55 9.25 2.33
CA LYS A 70 4.80 9.02 1.10
C LYS A 70 4.17 7.64 1.13
N LEU A 71 2.88 7.58 0.84
CA LEU A 71 2.15 6.32 0.70
C LEU A 71 1.68 6.23 -0.75
N THR A 72 2.25 5.30 -1.51
CA THR A 72 1.96 5.15 -2.93
C THR A 72 1.04 3.96 -3.14
N PHE A 73 -0.11 4.20 -3.75
CA PHE A 73 -1.03 3.13 -4.13
C PHE A 73 -0.69 2.68 -5.53
N MET A 74 -0.45 1.38 -5.69
CA MET A 74 0.06 0.82 -6.95
C MET A 74 -0.89 1.03 -8.11
N HIS A 75 -2.20 1.04 -7.84
CA HIS A 75 -3.20 1.23 -8.87
C HIS A 75 -4.07 2.46 -8.59
N GLY A 76 -3.48 3.45 -7.93
CA GLY A 76 -4.21 4.63 -7.46
C GLY A 76 -4.99 5.36 -8.54
N ALA A 77 -4.47 5.38 -9.77
CA ALA A 77 -5.14 6.07 -10.86
C ALA A 77 -6.49 5.44 -11.22
N HIS A 78 -6.71 4.20 -10.79
CA HIS A 78 -7.93 3.46 -11.12
C HIS A 78 -8.88 3.35 -9.92
N LEU A 79 -8.58 4.02 -8.83
CA LEU A 79 -9.36 3.93 -7.60
C LEU A 79 -10.24 5.17 -7.43
N PRO A 80 -11.47 4.99 -6.91
CA PRO A 80 -12.26 6.15 -6.53
C PRO A 80 -11.60 6.85 -5.33
N ASP A 81 -11.55 8.15 -5.38
CA ASP A 81 -10.97 8.95 -4.32
C ASP A 81 -11.91 10.12 -4.00
N PRO A 82 -13.10 9.82 -3.47
CA PRO A 82 -14.10 10.86 -3.25
C PRO A 82 -13.66 11.88 -2.20
N ASP A 83 -12.76 11.50 -1.31
CA ASP A 83 -12.29 12.40 -0.26
C ASP A 83 -11.05 13.19 -0.68
N GLY A 84 -10.56 12.96 -1.90
CA GLY A 84 -9.43 13.71 -2.41
C GLY A 84 -8.13 13.48 -1.67
N LEU A 85 -7.84 12.23 -1.30
CA LEU A 85 -6.64 11.91 -0.53
C LEU A 85 -5.37 12.01 -1.36
N PHE A 86 -5.41 11.59 -2.62
CA PHE A 86 -4.20 11.62 -3.46
C PHE A 86 -3.78 13.06 -3.72
N ASN A 87 -2.53 13.35 -3.40
CA ASN A 87 -1.98 14.70 -3.59
C ASN A 87 -0.61 14.67 -4.28
N ALA A 88 -0.18 13.51 -4.76
CA ALA A 88 1.09 13.37 -5.44
C ALA A 88 0.96 12.30 -6.51
N GLY A 89 1.79 12.41 -7.55
CA GLY A 89 1.78 11.46 -8.63
C GLY A 89 0.50 11.48 -9.45
N LEU A 90 -0.20 12.62 -9.49
CA LEU A 90 -1.53 12.71 -10.10
C LEU A 90 -1.52 12.54 -11.61
N GLU A 91 -0.35 12.63 -12.24
CA GLU A 91 -0.22 12.44 -13.67
C GLU A 91 0.14 11.01 -14.04
N GLY A 92 0.31 10.15 -13.04
CA GLY A 92 0.66 8.76 -13.30
C GLY A 92 -0.49 7.98 -13.91
N ASN A 93 -0.15 7.03 -14.76
CA ASN A 93 -1.15 6.18 -15.42
C ASN A 93 -1.65 5.06 -14.51
N ALA A 94 -0.91 4.71 -13.50
CA ALA A 94 -1.27 3.64 -12.58
C ALA A 94 -1.13 4.08 -11.12
N ARG A 95 0.04 4.53 -10.73
CA ARG A 95 0.32 4.85 -9.34
C ARG A 95 -0.10 6.26 -8.99
N ARG A 96 -0.58 6.42 -7.76
CA ARG A 96 -0.82 7.74 -7.18
C ARG A 96 -0.46 7.66 -5.72
N ALA A 97 -0.12 8.81 -5.14
CA ALA A 97 0.41 8.82 -3.79
C ALA A 97 -0.21 9.89 -2.92
N ILE A 98 -0.07 9.67 -1.62
CA ILE A 98 -0.43 10.66 -0.61
C ILE A 98 0.87 11.04 0.09
N ASP A 99 1.21 12.31 0.06
CA ASP A 99 2.34 12.83 0.83
C ASP A 99 1.79 13.38 2.13
N PHE A 100 2.33 12.89 3.25
CA PHE A 100 1.98 13.36 4.58
C PHE A 100 3.11 14.23 5.11
N PHE A 101 2.78 15.43 5.53
CA PHE A 101 3.75 16.39 6.07
C PHE A 101 3.53 16.53 7.57
N GLU A 102 4.50 17.14 8.25
CA GLU A 102 4.42 17.31 9.69
C GLU A 102 3.15 18.06 10.04
N GLY A 103 2.41 17.51 11.01
CA GLY A 103 1.17 18.13 11.46
C GLY A 103 -0.07 17.72 10.69
N ASP A 104 0.11 16.98 9.59
CA ASP A 104 -1.04 16.52 8.82
C ASP A 104 -1.83 15.49 9.61
N ARG A 105 -3.14 15.60 9.53
CA ARG A 105 -4.02 14.62 10.16
C ARG A 105 -4.33 13.52 9.17
N ILE A 106 -4.30 12.28 9.65
CA ILE A 106 -4.67 11.14 8.84
C ILE A 106 -6.17 10.91 8.98
N ASP A 107 -6.89 11.01 7.87
CA ASP A 107 -8.31 10.65 7.86
C ASP A 107 -8.40 9.13 7.75
N LYS A 108 -8.48 8.49 8.91
CA LYS A 108 -8.42 7.03 8.98
C LYS A 108 -9.59 6.37 8.26
N ARG A 109 -10.78 6.96 8.35
CA ARG A 109 -11.95 6.43 7.68
C ARG A 109 -11.76 6.45 6.16
N ALA A 110 -11.34 7.59 5.65
CA ALA A 110 -11.13 7.74 4.21
C ALA A 110 -10.00 6.84 3.72
N LEU A 111 -8.94 6.72 4.51
CA LEU A 111 -7.82 5.87 4.12
C LEU A 111 -8.22 4.40 4.11
N LYS A 112 -8.99 3.95 5.09
CA LYS A 112 -9.49 2.57 5.10
C LYS A 112 -10.37 2.31 3.86
N ALA A 113 -11.22 3.26 3.51
CA ALA A 113 -12.08 3.12 2.34
C ALA A 113 -11.25 3.00 1.07
N LEU A 114 -10.16 3.77 0.97
CA LEU A 114 -9.28 3.72 -0.17
C LEU A 114 -8.55 2.38 -0.25
N VAL A 115 -8.10 1.86 0.88
CA VAL A 115 -7.47 0.54 0.95
C VAL A 115 -8.45 -0.54 0.51
N CYS A 116 -9.69 -0.47 0.98
CA CYS A 116 -10.71 -1.44 0.57
C CYS A 116 -10.99 -1.35 -0.93
N ALA A 117 -10.99 -0.15 -1.49
CA ALA A 117 -11.16 0.03 -2.92
C ALA A 117 -10.01 -0.61 -3.69
N ALA A 118 -8.79 -0.49 -3.15
CA ALA A 118 -7.61 -1.09 -3.78
C ALA A 118 -7.71 -2.61 -3.76
N ILE A 119 -8.20 -3.18 -2.66
CA ILE A 119 -8.39 -4.62 -2.56
C ILE A 119 -9.44 -5.09 -3.56
N GLU A 120 -10.53 -4.36 -3.64
CA GLU A 120 -11.59 -4.68 -4.59
C GLU A 120 -11.09 -4.62 -6.03
N TYR A 121 -10.29 -3.60 -6.33
CA TYR A 121 -9.67 -3.49 -7.66
C TYR A 121 -8.82 -4.74 -7.96
N ASN A 122 -8.00 -5.15 -6.99
CA ASN A 122 -7.15 -6.33 -7.16
C ASN A 122 -8.01 -7.58 -7.42
N ARG A 123 -9.09 -7.74 -6.67
CA ARG A 123 -9.95 -8.91 -6.78
C ARG A 123 -10.69 -8.95 -8.11
N THR A 124 -11.15 -7.81 -8.58
CA THR A 124 -11.98 -7.77 -9.78
C THR A 124 -11.19 -7.60 -11.06
N ARG A 125 -10.12 -6.79 -11.02
CA ARG A 125 -9.37 -6.45 -12.23
C ARG A 125 -8.13 -7.30 -12.41
N LEU A 126 -7.28 -7.35 -11.40
CA LEU A 126 -6.03 -8.09 -11.52
C LEU A 126 -6.28 -9.59 -11.59
N LYS A 127 -7.12 -10.10 -10.71
CA LYS A 127 -7.42 -11.51 -10.64
C LYS A 127 -8.11 -11.97 -11.92
N LYS A 128 -9.03 -11.16 -12.43
CA LYS A 128 -9.71 -11.45 -13.67
C LYS A 128 -8.73 -11.49 -14.84
N ASN A 129 -7.83 -10.52 -14.91
CA ASN A 129 -6.83 -10.47 -15.97
C ASN A 129 -5.89 -11.66 -15.87
N THR A 130 -5.45 -12.00 -14.67
CA THR A 130 -4.57 -13.14 -14.46
C THR A 130 -5.27 -14.42 -14.87
N ARG A 131 -6.53 -14.56 -14.51
CA ARG A 131 -7.30 -15.76 -14.87
C ARG A 131 -7.50 -15.85 -16.38
N GLY A 132 -7.76 -14.71 -17.03
CA GLY A 132 -7.88 -14.67 -18.48
C GLY A 132 -6.60 -15.07 -19.17
N ALA A 133 -5.48 -14.55 -18.71
CA ALA A 133 -4.18 -14.92 -19.25
C ALA A 133 -3.89 -16.39 -19.00
N GLY A 134 -4.24 -16.89 -17.82
CA GLY A 134 -4.06 -18.29 -17.49
C GLY A 134 -4.92 -19.19 -18.36
N ALA A 135 -6.15 -18.78 -18.61
CA ALA A 135 -7.05 -19.55 -19.48
C ALA A 135 -6.48 -19.65 -20.88
N LYS A 136 -5.95 -18.57 -21.40
CA LYS A 136 -5.32 -18.57 -22.71
C LYS A 136 -4.12 -19.50 -22.73
N ALA A 137 -3.31 -19.42 -21.69
CA ALA A 137 -2.10 -20.27 -21.60
C ALA A 137 -2.48 -21.73 -21.57
N ARG A 138 -3.57 -22.07 -20.92
CA ARG A 138 -4.02 -23.45 -20.84
C ARG A 138 -4.89 -23.84 -22.03
N GLY A 139 -5.28 -22.87 -22.82
CA GLY A 139 -6.16 -23.13 -23.94
C GLY A 139 -7.56 -23.52 -23.54
N ASP A 140 -7.97 -23.20 -22.34
CA ASP A 140 -9.28 -23.58 -21.88
C ASP A 140 -10.05 -22.35 -21.46
N LYS A 141 -11.18 -22.58 -20.90
CA LYS A 141 -12.11 -21.64 -20.34
C LYS A 141 -11.63 -20.18 -20.37
N ALA A 142 -12.51 -19.35 -20.71
CA ALA A 142 -12.32 -17.95 -20.46
C ALA A 142 -12.34 -17.77 -18.97
N ALA A 143 -11.52 -16.95 -18.53
CA ALA A 143 -11.55 -16.71 -17.12
C ALA A 143 -12.77 -15.87 -16.80
#